data_c5a1d366795539386577ff57ca9f753d
#
_entry.id   c5a1d366795539386577ff57ca9f753d
#
_cell.length_a   1.000
_cell.length_b   1.000
_cell.length_c   1.000
_cell.angle_alpha   90.00
_cell.angle_beta   90.00
_cell.angle_gamma   90.00
#
_symmetry.space_group_name_H-M   'P 1'
#
loop_
_entity.id
_entity.type
_entity.pdbx_description
1 polymer ?
#
loop_
_entity_poly.entity_id
_entity_poly.type
_entity_poly.pdbx_seq_one_letter_code
_entity_poly.pdbx_strand_id
1 'polypeptide(L)'
;MRRHRIASIAACVFALIAFAGCASTRVTALQPYEGERIARPNRIIVNNFATTPADVPTGSATAGQYAEPATPQTAKEIEVGHQLGAQVAKELVADIQGMGLPAVQATGQPGPLNGDIVIMGYFESVDSGSLTKRIVLGFGSGSAHLNTAVEAYLMTDQGLRRLGSGDVDAAGGKAPGVAVPLVMVAATGNPIGLIVSSAAKAEGELSGRTTIEGAAKRTAKKIADQLQVAFKKQGWI
;
A
#
# COMPACT_ATOMS: atom_id res chain seq x y z
N MET A 1 -35.41 -38.58 -2.62
CA MET A 1 -35.43 -37.12 -2.95
C MET A 1 -34.70 -36.22 -1.97
N ARG A 2 -34.71 -36.48 -0.66
CA ARG A 2 -34.03 -35.61 0.36
C ARG A 2 -32.48 -35.62 0.27
N ARG A 3 -31.85 -36.76 -0.05
CA ARG A 3 -30.40 -36.92 -0.16
C ARG A 3 -29.78 -36.15 -1.33
N HIS A 4 -30.47 -36.04 -2.47
CA HIS A 4 -29.98 -35.28 -3.63
C HIS A 4 -29.99 -33.76 -3.39
N ARG A 5 -30.97 -33.25 -2.63
CA ARG A 5 -31.03 -31.80 -2.30
C ARG A 5 -29.90 -31.37 -1.36
N ILE A 6 -29.53 -32.23 -0.39
CA ILE A 6 -28.42 -31.95 0.55
C ILE A 6 -27.08 -31.96 -0.19
N ALA A 7 -26.88 -32.94 -1.11
CA ALA A 7 -25.67 -33.00 -1.93
C ALA A 7 -25.51 -31.77 -2.85
N SER A 8 -26.64 -31.30 -3.45
CA SER A 8 -26.62 -30.10 -4.30
C SER A 8 -26.33 -28.82 -3.51
N ILE A 9 -26.86 -28.67 -2.30
CA ILE A 9 -26.60 -27.52 -1.44
C ILE A 9 -25.14 -27.55 -0.97
N ALA A 10 -24.60 -28.69 -0.58
CA ALA A 10 -23.19 -28.81 -0.20
C ALA A 10 -22.25 -28.51 -1.35
N ALA A 11 -22.55 -28.94 -2.58
CA ALA A 11 -21.77 -28.62 -3.77
C ALA A 11 -21.81 -27.12 -4.10
N CYS A 12 -22.94 -26.43 -3.96
CA CYS A 12 -23.04 -24.97 -4.16
C CYS A 12 -22.27 -24.18 -3.09
N VAL A 13 -22.31 -24.61 -1.82
CA VAL A 13 -21.56 -23.97 -0.74
C VAL A 13 -20.05 -24.15 -0.94
N PHE A 14 -19.61 -25.32 -1.38
CA PHE A 14 -18.20 -25.58 -1.67
C PHE A 14 -17.70 -24.79 -2.89
N ALA A 15 -18.52 -24.61 -3.92
CA ALA A 15 -18.21 -23.78 -5.08
C ALA A 15 -18.10 -22.29 -4.72
N LEU A 16 -18.92 -21.79 -3.79
CA LEU A 16 -18.86 -20.40 -3.32
C LEU A 16 -17.58 -20.07 -2.53
N ILE A 17 -17.02 -21.03 -1.80
CA ILE A 17 -15.77 -20.86 -1.04
C ILE A 17 -14.55 -20.81 -1.98
N ALA A 18 -14.60 -21.48 -3.13
CA ALA A 18 -13.50 -21.51 -4.09
C ALA A 18 -13.28 -20.19 -4.84
N PHE A 19 -14.24 -19.26 -4.80
CA PHE A 19 -14.17 -17.96 -5.50
C PHE A 19 -13.69 -16.78 -4.64
N ALA A 20 -13.30 -16.99 -3.40
CA ALA A 20 -12.67 -15.97 -2.59
C ALA A 20 -11.23 -15.72 -3.08
N GLY A 21 -11.09 -14.97 -4.16
CA GLY A 21 -9.78 -14.50 -4.65
C GLY A 21 -9.11 -13.65 -3.58
N CYS A 22 -8.10 -14.19 -2.90
CA CYS A 22 -7.37 -13.47 -1.87
C CYS A 22 -6.47 -12.40 -2.48
N ALA A 23 -6.64 -11.15 -2.05
CA ALA A 23 -5.62 -10.12 -2.21
C ALA A 23 -4.37 -10.57 -1.45
N SER A 24 -3.20 -10.52 -2.08
CA SER A 24 -1.94 -10.92 -1.43
C SER A 24 -1.08 -9.69 -1.16
N THR A 25 -0.50 -9.64 0.04
CA THR A 25 0.50 -8.63 0.38
C THR A 25 1.68 -9.34 1.00
N ARG A 26 2.87 -9.14 0.44
CA ARG A 26 4.10 -9.80 0.85
C ARG A 26 5.14 -8.76 1.23
N VAL A 27 6.04 -9.15 2.13
CA VAL A 27 7.27 -8.40 2.40
C VAL A 27 8.41 -9.16 1.75
N THR A 28 9.23 -8.44 1.01
CA THR A 28 10.45 -8.93 0.39
C THR A 28 11.63 -8.07 0.84
N ALA A 29 12.84 -8.53 0.65
CA ALA A 29 14.07 -7.78 0.96
C ALA A 29 14.10 -7.12 2.36
N LEU A 30 13.49 -7.77 3.37
CA LEU A 30 13.47 -7.25 4.74
C LEU A 30 14.88 -7.24 5.34
N GLN A 31 15.33 -6.06 5.78
CA GLN A 31 16.56 -5.83 6.51
C GLN A 31 16.21 -5.26 7.89
N PRO A 32 16.01 -6.11 8.91
CA PRO A 32 15.63 -5.66 10.23
C PRO A 32 16.83 -5.01 10.95
N TYR A 33 16.54 -4.16 11.91
CA TYR A 33 17.53 -3.62 12.81
C TYR A 33 18.07 -4.70 13.76
N GLU A 34 19.38 -4.91 13.76
CA GLU A 34 20.08 -5.90 14.60
C GLU A 34 20.97 -5.26 15.67
N GLY A 35 20.98 -3.93 15.77
CA GLY A 35 21.78 -3.22 16.75
C GLY A 35 21.21 -3.25 18.16
N GLU A 36 21.84 -2.48 19.05
CA GLU A 36 21.44 -2.33 20.44
C GLU A 36 20.02 -1.75 20.58
N ARG A 37 19.41 -1.96 21.75
CA ARG A 37 18.10 -1.39 22.03
C ARG A 37 18.14 0.13 21.97
N ILE A 38 17.16 0.70 21.30
CA ILE A 38 16.96 2.12 21.15
C ILE A 38 15.94 2.57 22.20
N ALA A 39 16.13 3.74 22.79
CA ALA A 39 15.16 4.31 23.68
C ALA A 39 13.81 4.49 22.96
N ARG A 40 12.70 4.39 23.69
CA ARG A 40 11.37 4.63 23.13
C ARG A 40 11.32 6.04 22.54
N PRO A 41 10.91 6.20 21.28
CA PRO A 41 10.90 7.50 20.64
C PRO A 41 9.84 8.42 21.22
N ASN A 42 10.14 9.70 21.28
CA ASN A 42 9.15 10.73 21.64
C ASN A 42 8.16 10.97 20.50
N ARG A 43 8.59 10.73 19.24
CA ARG A 43 7.79 10.96 18.05
C ARG A 43 8.24 10.03 16.91
N ILE A 44 7.27 9.53 16.17
CA ILE A 44 7.49 8.79 14.92
C ILE A 44 6.90 9.62 13.78
N ILE A 45 7.75 10.09 12.89
CA ILE A 45 7.36 10.94 11.76
C ILE A 45 7.26 10.05 10.52
N VAL A 46 6.10 10.03 9.89
CA VAL A 46 5.86 9.28 8.65
C VAL A 46 5.79 10.28 7.49
N ASN A 47 6.75 10.21 6.59
CA ASN A 47 6.73 11.00 5.36
C ASN A 47 5.65 10.49 4.41
N ASN A 48 5.08 11.39 3.60
CA ASN A 48 4.31 10.94 2.45
C ASN A 48 5.19 10.07 1.58
N PHE A 49 4.63 8.98 1.07
CA PHE A 49 5.40 8.06 0.23
C PHE A 49 5.69 8.73 -1.10
N ALA A 50 6.96 8.73 -1.48
CA ALA A 50 7.45 9.36 -2.70
C ALA A 50 6.92 8.63 -3.94
N THR A 51 6.61 9.38 -4.98
CA THR A 51 6.02 8.89 -6.23
C THR A 51 6.97 9.03 -7.39
N THR A 52 7.81 10.06 -7.33
CA THR A 52 8.85 10.32 -8.32
C THR A 52 10.22 10.26 -7.66
N PRO A 53 11.30 10.02 -8.40
CA PRO A 53 12.65 10.07 -7.85
C PRO A 53 12.97 11.41 -7.17
N ALA A 54 12.38 12.51 -7.64
CA ALA A 54 12.55 13.85 -7.07
C ALA A 54 11.88 14.03 -5.69
N ASP A 55 10.85 13.23 -5.39
CA ASP A 55 10.16 13.27 -4.10
C ASP A 55 10.91 12.50 -3.00
N VAL A 56 11.89 11.67 -3.37
CA VAL A 56 12.64 10.87 -2.40
C VAL A 56 13.48 11.80 -1.52
N PRO A 57 13.30 11.78 -0.19
CA PRO A 57 14.04 12.65 0.69
C PRO A 57 15.55 12.41 0.58
N THR A 58 16.36 13.48 0.55
CA THR A 58 17.83 13.39 0.42
C THR A 58 18.50 12.60 1.54
N GLY A 59 17.83 12.45 2.69
CA GLY A 59 18.30 11.62 3.81
C GLY A 59 17.97 10.12 3.66
N SER A 60 17.24 9.72 2.63
CA SER A 60 16.97 8.30 2.33
C SER A 60 18.24 7.64 1.77
N ALA A 61 18.51 6.38 2.16
CA ALA A 61 19.59 5.62 1.58
C ALA A 61 19.34 5.29 0.09
N THR A 62 18.10 5.35 -0.34
CA THR A 62 17.70 5.14 -1.74
C THR A 62 17.66 6.44 -2.56
N ALA A 63 17.98 7.60 -1.95
CA ALA A 63 18.05 8.87 -2.67
C ALA A 63 19.05 8.79 -3.84
N GLY A 64 18.60 9.18 -5.02
CA GLY A 64 19.40 9.12 -6.25
C GLY A 64 19.61 7.72 -6.84
N GLN A 65 19.04 6.66 -6.25
CA GLN A 65 19.15 5.30 -6.78
C GLN A 65 18.04 4.97 -7.80
N TYR A 66 16.93 5.69 -7.76
CA TYR A 66 15.82 5.49 -8.68
C TYR A 66 16.05 6.29 -9.96
N ALA A 67 16.03 5.58 -11.09
CA ALA A 67 16.08 6.19 -12.41
C ALA A 67 14.74 6.83 -12.77
N GLU A 68 14.76 7.89 -13.55
CA GLU A 68 13.54 8.42 -14.15
C GLU A 68 12.88 7.34 -15.02
N PRO A 69 11.53 7.23 -14.98
CA PRO A 69 10.82 6.27 -15.81
C PRO A 69 11.14 6.48 -17.31
N ALA A 70 11.30 5.40 -18.04
CA ALA A 70 11.56 5.46 -19.48
C ALA A 70 10.45 6.21 -20.26
N THR A 71 9.22 6.18 -19.74
CA THR A 71 8.11 7.01 -20.22
C THR A 71 7.81 8.06 -19.13
N PRO A 72 7.93 9.35 -19.42
CA PRO A 72 7.64 10.39 -18.47
C PRO A 72 6.20 10.28 -17.95
N GLN A 73 6.05 10.42 -16.65
CA GLN A 73 4.73 10.45 -16.00
C GLN A 73 4.00 11.76 -16.36
N THR A 74 2.71 11.66 -16.58
CA THR A 74 1.86 12.85 -16.73
C THR A 74 1.66 13.56 -15.39
N ALA A 75 1.40 14.85 -15.41
CA ALA A 75 1.11 15.62 -14.21
C ALA A 75 -0.05 15.01 -13.38
N LYS A 76 -1.02 14.40 -14.06
CA LYS A 76 -2.14 13.72 -13.40
C LYS A 76 -1.71 12.42 -12.71
N GLU A 77 -0.84 11.65 -13.30
CA GLU A 77 -0.30 10.42 -12.67
C GLU A 77 0.52 10.76 -11.44
N ILE A 78 1.34 11.81 -11.51
CA ILE A 78 2.11 12.32 -10.37
C ILE A 78 1.15 12.76 -9.25
N GLU A 79 0.12 13.53 -9.55
CA GLU A 79 -0.86 13.99 -8.57
C GLU A 79 -1.57 12.82 -7.88
N VAL A 80 -2.03 11.82 -8.65
CA VAL A 80 -2.65 10.60 -8.09
C VAL A 80 -1.66 9.85 -7.21
N GLY A 81 -0.40 9.77 -7.62
CA GLY A 81 0.66 9.17 -6.83
C GLY A 81 0.89 9.90 -5.50
N HIS A 82 0.93 11.24 -5.51
CA HIS A 82 1.07 12.04 -4.30
C HIS A 82 -0.10 11.83 -3.33
N GLN A 83 -1.34 11.77 -3.86
CA GLN A 83 -2.53 11.48 -3.04
C GLN A 83 -2.44 10.08 -2.42
N LEU A 84 -1.99 9.09 -3.19
CA LEU A 84 -1.79 7.73 -2.73
C LEU A 84 -0.70 7.67 -1.64
N GLY A 85 0.42 8.36 -1.84
CA GLY A 85 1.52 8.46 -0.88
C GLY A 85 1.08 9.09 0.45
N ALA A 86 0.28 10.15 0.37
CA ALA A 86 -0.31 10.78 1.54
C ALA A 86 -1.30 9.85 2.27
N GLN A 87 -2.07 9.07 1.52
CA GLN A 87 -3.00 8.09 2.09
C GLN A 87 -2.27 6.97 2.83
N VAL A 88 -1.23 6.38 2.23
CA VAL A 88 -0.42 5.34 2.91
C VAL A 88 0.17 5.88 4.20
N ALA A 89 0.74 7.08 4.18
CA ALA A 89 1.30 7.71 5.37
C ALA A 89 0.24 7.92 6.46
N LYS A 90 -0.94 8.41 6.10
CA LYS A 90 -2.07 8.62 7.03
C LYS A 90 -2.54 7.33 7.69
N GLU A 91 -2.74 6.26 6.91
CA GLU A 91 -3.16 4.95 7.42
C GLU A 91 -2.08 4.37 8.35
N LEU A 92 -0.81 4.48 7.96
CA LEU A 92 0.32 4.00 8.77
C LEU A 92 0.43 4.76 10.09
N VAL A 93 0.25 6.08 10.09
CA VAL A 93 0.20 6.89 11.32
C VAL A 93 -0.91 6.38 12.24
N ALA A 94 -2.11 6.15 11.72
CA ALA A 94 -3.24 5.65 12.52
C ALA A 94 -2.95 4.26 13.12
N ASP A 95 -2.35 3.36 12.34
CA ASP A 95 -1.97 2.02 12.81
C ASP A 95 -0.92 2.11 13.94
N ILE A 96 0.11 2.98 13.80
CA ILE A 96 1.15 3.16 14.82
C ILE A 96 0.56 3.79 16.10
N GLN A 97 -0.32 4.77 15.95
CA GLN A 97 -1.05 5.35 17.10
C GLN A 97 -1.91 4.30 17.82
N GLY A 98 -2.54 3.40 17.07
CA GLY A 98 -3.29 2.26 17.61
C GLY A 98 -2.41 1.29 18.43
N MET A 99 -1.09 1.28 18.22
CA MET A 99 -0.12 0.53 19.04
C MET A 99 0.31 1.31 20.31
N GLY A 100 -0.19 2.51 20.55
CA GLY A 100 0.17 3.34 21.71
C GLY A 100 1.46 4.14 21.54
N LEU A 101 1.92 4.36 20.30
CA LEU A 101 3.11 5.15 20.00
C LEU A 101 2.74 6.51 19.37
N PRO A 102 3.48 7.58 19.68
CA PRO A 102 3.20 8.93 19.19
C PRO A 102 3.67 9.06 17.72
N ALA A 103 2.77 8.82 16.77
CA ALA A 103 3.05 8.98 15.35
C ALA A 103 2.36 10.19 14.75
N VAL A 104 3.01 10.85 13.80
CA VAL A 104 2.48 12.00 13.05
C VAL A 104 2.90 11.90 11.58
N GLN A 105 2.07 12.43 10.68
CA GLN A 105 2.44 12.62 9.29
C GLN A 105 3.38 13.83 9.19
N ALA A 106 4.42 13.76 8.38
CA ALA A 106 5.47 14.80 8.30
C ALA A 106 4.95 16.15 7.81
N THR A 107 3.91 16.17 6.98
CA THR A 107 3.35 17.40 6.42
C THR A 107 2.89 18.35 7.52
N GLY A 108 3.40 19.57 7.47
CA GLY A 108 3.06 20.61 8.47
C GLY A 108 3.74 20.44 9.84
N GLN A 109 4.64 19.46 9.99
CA GLN A 109 5.39 19.26 11.22
C GLN A 109 6.78 19.91 11.17
N PRO A 110 7.31 20.33 12.31
CA PRO A 110 8.73 20.68 12.40
C PRO A 110 9.60 19.46 12.09
N GLY A 111 10.80 19.71 11.60
CA GLY A 111 11.78 18.66 11.29
C GLY A 111 12.02 17.69 12.46
N PRO A 112 12.62 16.52 12.20
CA PRO A 112 12.89 15.53 13.22
C PRO A 112 13.91 16.04 14.23
N LEU A 113 13.70 15.71 15.49
CA LEU A 113 14.61 15.98 16.61
C LEU A 113 15.36 14.69 16.98
N ASN A 114 16.49 14.83 17.70
CA ASN A 114 17.25 13.67 18.19
C ASN A 114 16.35 12.73 18.98
N GLY A 115 16.40 11.45 18.63
CA GLY A 115 15.55 10.41 19.21
C GLY A 115 14.21 10.20 18.50
N ASP A 116 13.85 11.04 17.52
CA ASP A 116 12.68 10.78 16.68
C ASP A 116 12.97 9.64 15.70
N ILE A 117 11.95 8.84 15.42
CA ILE A 117 11.97 7.88 14.31
C ILE A 117 11.37 8.54 13.07
N VAL A 118 12.01 8.34 11.93
CA VAL A 118 11.52 8.81 10.62
C VAL A 118 11.28 7.62 9.73
N ILE A 119 10.08 7.52 9.18
CA ILE A 119 9.69 6.48 8.20
C ILE A 119 9.53 7.14 6.85
N MET A 120 10.22 6.62 5.86
CA MET A 120 10.21 7.04 4.47
C MET A 120 9.78 5.89 3.58
N GLY A 121 9.09 6.16 2.50
CA GLY A 121 8.74 5.16 1.51
C GLY A 121 8.71 5.73 0.11
N TYR A 122 8.89 4.84 -0.86
CA TYR A 122 8.87 5.15 -2.29
C TYR A 122 8.08 4.07 -3.04
N PHE A 123 7.22 4.49 -3.97
CA PHE A 123 6.52 3.57 -4.86
C PHE A 123 7.40 3.21 -6.05
N GLU A 124 7.97 2.00 -6.03
CA GLU A 124 8.79 1.49 -7.14
C GLU A 124 7.97 1.20 -8.39
N SER A 125 6.72 0.74 -8.19
CA SER A 125 5.77 0.58 -9.27
C SER A 125 4.34 0.76 -8.77
N VAL A 126 3.53 1.44 -9.59
CA VAL A 126 2.10 1.65 -9.35
C VAL A 126 1.35 1.19 -10.59
N ASP A 127 0.63 0.09 -10.49
CA ASP A 127 -0.28 -0.38 -11.54
C ASP A 127 -1.71 -0.35 -11.00
N SER A 128 -2.50 0.58 -11.50
CA SER A 128 -3.91 0.72 -11.14
C SER A 128 -4.78 -0.41 -11.68
N GLY A 129 -4.19 -1.31 -12.46
CA GLY A 129 -4.89 -2.38 -13.13
C GLY A 129 -5.68 -1.89 -14.35
N SER A 130 -6.14 -2.81 -15.17
CA SER A 130 -6.91 -2.53 -16.39
C SER A 130 -8.21 -3.29 -16.38
N LEU A 131 -9.34 -2.56 -16.47
CA LEU A 131 -10.66 -3.15 -16.66
C LEU A 131 -10.73 -3.97 -17.94
N THR A 132 -10.09 -3.51 -19.01
CA THR A 132 -10.01 -4.23 -20.29
C THR A 132 -9.31 -5.56 -20.13
N LYS A 133 -8.18 -5.62 -19.41
CA LYS A 133 -7.49 -6.87 -19.11
C LYS A 133 -8.34 -7.83 -18.28
N ARG A 134 -9.12 -7.31 -17.32
CA ARG A 134 -10.04 -8.14 -16.50
C ARG A 134 -11.16 -8.74 -17.34
N ILE A 135 -11.72 -7.97 -18.27
CA ILE A 135 -12.83 -8.42 -19.14
C ILE A 135 -12.33 -9.41 -20.18
N VAL A 136 -11.18 -9.15 -20.82
CA VAL A 136 -10.67 -9.95 -21.96
C VAL A 136 -9.91 -11.19 -21.50
N LEU A 137 -9.08 -11.09 -20.46
CA LEU A 137 -8.15 -12.15 -20.03
C LEU A 137 -8.66 -12.97 -18.84
N GLY A 138 -9.80 -12.58 -18.24
CA GLY A 138 -10.43 -13.31 -17.13
C GLY A 138 -9.81 -13.04 -15.77
N PHE A 139 -10.05 -13.96 -14.84
CA PHE A 139 -9.76 -13.79 -13.42
C PHE A 139 -8.28 -13.51 -13.12
N GLY A 140 -8.02 -12.46 -12.37
CA GLY A 140 -6.72 -12.10 -11.82
C GLY A 140 -5.82 -11.27 -12.73
N SER A 141 -6.18 -11.07 -13.99
CA SER A 141 -5.51 -10.11 -14.85
C SER A 141 -6.09 -8.70 -14.64
N GLY A 142 -5.24 -7.68 -14.68
CA GLY A 142 -5.65 -6.29 -14.52
C GLY A 142 -6.03 -5.87 -13.09
N SER A 143 -5.63 -6.61 -12.06
CA SER A 143 -5.72 -6.16 -10.67
C SER A 143 -4.66 -5.09 -10.38
N ALA A 144 -4.98 -4.18 -9.44
CA ALA A 144 -4.03 -3.16 -9.01
C ALA A 144 -2.81 -3.79 -8.32
N HIS A 145 -1.64 -3.23 -8.57
CA HIS A 145 -0.37 -3.66 -8.01
C HIS A 145 0.37 -2.46 -7.45
N LEU A 146 0.97 -2.60 -6.28
CA LEU A 146 1.73 -1.55 -5.63
C LEU A 146 2.98 -2.15 -4.99
N ASN A 147 4.15 -1.85 -5.56
CA ASN A 147 5.43 -2.16 -4.95
C ASN A 147 5.96 -0.93 -4.24
N THR A 148 6.39 -1.10 -3.01
CA THR A 148 6.76 -0.01 -2.12
C THR A 148 8.02 -0.36 -1.36
N ALA A 149 9.09 0.39 -1.56
CA ALA A 149 10.26 0.36 -0.69
C ALA A 149 9.99 1.22 0.55
N VAL A 150 10.42 0.75 1.71
CA VAL A 150 10.22 1.44 3.00
C VAL A 150 11.51 1.40 3.80
N GLU A 151 11.84 2.51 4.41
CA GLU A 151 13.01 2.68 5.27
C GLU A 151 12.63 3.33 6.59
N ALA A 152 13.26 2.90 7.67
CA ALA A 152 13.12 3.49 8.99
C ALA A 152 14.47 4.03 9.48
N TYR A 153 14.46 5.21 10.07
CA TYR A 153 15.63 5.92 10.55
C TYR A 153 15.44 6.42 11.97
N LEU A 154 16.53 6.52 12.70
CA LEU A 154 16.63 7.27 13.95
C LEU A 154 17.31 8.59 13.67
N MET A 155 16.72 9.69 14.10
CA MET A 155 17.40 11.00 14.09
C MET A 155 18.40 11.06 15.22
N THR A 156 19.65 11.36 14.87
CA THR A 156 20.78 11.53 15.80
C THR A 156 21.41 12.90 15.61
N ASP A 157 22.33 13.27 16.48
CA ASP A 157 23.15 14.49 16.35
C ASP A 157 24.01 14.49 15.06
N GLN A 158 24.30 13.33 14.48
CA GLN A 158 25.01 13.17 13.22
C GLN A 158 24.07 13.06 12.00
N GLY A 159 22.75 13.19 12.19
CA GLY A 159 21.73 13.04 11.16
C GLY A 159 20.98 11.71 11.22
N LEU A 160 20.39 11.33 10.11
CA LEU A 160 19.56 10.12 10.03
C LEU A 160 20.42 8.86 10.00
N ARG A 161 20.26 8.01 11.02
CA ARG A 161 20.85 6.68 11.08
C ARG A 161 19.81 5.62 10.69
N ARG A 162 20.07 4.87 9.62
CA ARG A 162 19.16 3.82 9.16
C ARG A 162 19.01 2.72 10.20
N LEU A 163 17.77 2.34 10.48
CA LEU A 163 17.42 1.24 11.39
C LEU A 163 17.04 -0.01 10.62
N GLY A 164 16.46 0.12 9.45
CA GLY A 164 16.06 -1.02 8.65
C GLY A 164 15.32 -0.60 7.40
N SER A 165 15.04 -1.58 6.56
CA SER A 165 14.24 -1.40 5.33
C SER A 165 13.54 -2.68 4.94
N GLY A 166 12.63 -2.57 3.97
CA GLY A 166 11.96 -3.69 3.35
C GLY A 166 11.09 -3.23 2.21
N ASP A 167 10.77 -4.15 1.31
CA ASP A 167 9.87 -3.92 0.20
C ASP A 167 8.55 -4.61 0.46
N VAL A 168 7.46 -3.93 0.13
CA VAL A 168 6.10 -4.45 0.25
C VAL A 168 5.48 -4.54 -1.12
N ASP A 169 5.13 -5.75 -1.52
CA ASP A 169 4.38 -6.04 -2.73
C ASP A 169 2.92 -6.30 -2.38
N ALA A 170 2.04 -5.39 -2.79
CA ALA A 170 0.61 -5.48 -2.57
C ALA A 170 -0.12 -5.69 -3.90
N ALA A 171 -0.49 -6.93 -4.17
CA ALA A 171 -1.31 -7.30 -5.32
C ALA A 171 -2.80 -7.26 -4.97
N GLY A 172 -3.62 -6.76 -5.88
CA GLY A 172 -5.08 -6.86 -5.80
C GLY A 172 -5.54 -8.31 -5.90
N GLY A 173 -6.65 -8.63 -5.23
CA GLY A 173 -7.27 -9.96 -5.32
C GLY A 173 -7.80 -10.25 -6.72
N LYS A 174 -7.95 -11.53 -7.03
CA LYS A 174 -8.65 -11.98 -8.24
C LYS A 174 -10.14 -11.64 -8.08
N ALA A 175 -10.61 -10.59 -8.76
CA ALA A 175 -12.04 -10.30 -8.83
C ALA A 175 -12.66 -11.03 -10.02
N PRO A 176 -13.90 -11.54 -9.90
CA PRO A 176 -14.67 -11.98 -11.05
C PRO A 176 -14.78 -10.82 -12.05
N GLY A 177 -14.61 -11.12 -13.34
CA GLY A 177 -14.86 -10.13 -14.39
C GLY A 177 -16.30 -9.63 -14.27
N VAL A 178 -16.49 -8.40 -13.87
CA VAL A 178 -17.82 -7.77 -13.88
C VAL A 178 -18.05 -7.28 -15.29
N ALA A 179 -19.12 -7.74 -15.92
CA ALA A 179 -19.62 -7.17 -17.16
C ALA A 179 -20.11 -5.74 -16.87
N VAL A 180 -19.19 -4.76 -16.88
CA VAL A 180 -19.56 -3.35 -16.82
C VAL A 180 -20.06 -2.98 -18.21
N PRO A 181 -21.26 -2.41 -18.37
CA PRO A 181 -21.74 -1.98 -19.66
C PRO A 181 -20.72 -1.04 -20.31
N LEU A 182 -20.34 -1.37 -21.54
CA LEU A 182 -19.32 -0.67 -22.33
C LEU A 182 -19.59 0.85 -22.47
N VAL A 183 -20.82 1.27 -22.22
CA VAL A 183 -21.30 2.65 -22.28
C VAL A 183 -20.60 3.58 -21.27
N MET A 184 -20.12 3.04 -20.14
CA MET A 184 -19.44 3.87 -19.12
C MET A 184 -17.96 4.16 -19.46
N VAL A 185 -17.31 3.33 -20.27
CA VAL A 185 -15.90 3.50 -20.66
C VAL A 185 -15.74 4.61 -21.69
N ALA A 186 -16.74 4.79 -22.57
CA ALA A 186 -16.70 5.80 -23.62
C ALA A 186 -16.95 7.24 -23.14
N ALA A 187 -17.63 7.41 -21.99
CA ALA A 187 -18.05 8.73 -21.51
C ALA A 187 -16.96 9.52 -20.77
N THR A 188 -15.92 8.86 -20.26
CA THR A 188 -14.94 9.55 -19.41
C THR A 188 -13.55 9.70 -20.06
N GLY A 189 -13.26 8.95 -21.13
CA GLY A 189 -11.98 9.03 -21.85
C GLY A 189 -10.72 8.84 -20.97
N ASN A 190 -10.90 8.49 -19.72
CA ASN A 190 -9.86 8.54 -18.71
C ASN A 190 -9.90 7.29 -17.81
N PRO A 191 -8.98 6.35 -17.98
CA PRO A 191 -8.97 5.11 -17.20
C PRO A 191 -8.83 5.36 -15.69
N ILE A 192 -8.19 6.46 -15.29
CA ILE A 192 -7.98 6.81 -13.88
C ILE A 192 -9.28 7.36 -13.26
N GLY A 193 -10.03 8.20 -13.98
CA GLY A 193 -11.33 8.71 -13.53
C GLY A 193 -12.38 7.60 -13.35
N LEU A 194 -12.25 6.50 -14.08
CA LEU A 194 -13.15 5.35 -13.96
C LEU A 194 -12.90 4.55 -12.68
N ILE A 195 -11.65 4.46 -12.22
CA ILE A 195 -11.29 3.75 -10.99
C ILE A 195 -11.88 4.46 -9.77
N VAL A 196 -11.82 5.79 -9.75
CA VAL A 196 -12.38 6.60 -8.65
C VAL A 196 -13.91 6.63 -8.67
N SER A 197 -14.54 6.69 -9.84
CA SER A 197 -15.99 6.77 -9.94
C SER A 197 -16.72 5.44 -9.82
N SER A 198 -16.10 4.32 -10.20
CA SER A 198 -16.70 2.99 -10.04
C SER A 198 -16.60 2.48 -8.59
N ALA A 199 -15.57 2.89 -7.83
CA ALA A 199 -15.48 2.59 -6.40
C ALA A 199 -16.61 3.24 -5.59
N ALA A 200 -17.11 4.41 -6.04
CA ALA A 200 -18.16 5.15 -5.35
C ALA A 200 -19.60 4.62 -5.60
N LYS A 201 -19.82 3.74 -6.58
CA LYS A 201 -21.17 3.29 -6.98
C LYS A 201 -21.43 1.80 -6.91
N ALA A 202 -20.43 0.98 -6.63
CA ALA A 202 -20.61 -0.45 -6.36
C ALA A 202 -20.71 -0.65 -4.86
N GLU A 203 -21.80 -0.21 -4.26
CA GLU A 203 -22.13 -0.55 -2.88
C GLU A 203 -22.20 -2.07 -2.75
N GLY A 204 -21.27 -2.62 -2.01
CA GLY A 204 -21.38 -3.94 -1.40
C GLY A 204 -20.32 -4.97 -1.75
N GLU A 205 -19.63 -4.98 -2.90
CA GLU A 205 -18.78 -6.12 -3.25
C GLU A 205 -17.37 -5.84 -3.74
N LEU A 206 -17.06 -4.62 -4.12
CA LEU A 206 -15.67 -4.23 -4.34
C LEU A 206 -15.08 -3.71 -3.03
N SER A 207 -14.81 -4.62 -2.13
CA SER A 207 -14.20 -4.37 -0.80
C SER A 207 -12.78 -3.77 -0.88
N GLY A 208 -12.50 -2.85 -1.78
CA GLY A 208 -11.19 -2.24 -2.00
C GLY A 208 -10.07 -3.22 -2.34
N ARG A 209 -10.37 -4.52 -2.48
CA ARG A 209 -9.36 -5.57 -2.70
C ARG A 209 -8.70 -5.51 -4.06
N THR A 210 -9.36 -4.89 -5.03
CA THR A 210 -8.90 -4.82 -6.42
C THR A 210 -8.50 -3.43 -6.85
N THR A 211 -8.73 -2.41 -6.01
CA THR A 211 -8.41 -1.01 -6.30
C THR A 211 -7.01 -0.66 -5.81
N ILE A 212 -6.45 0.44 -6.34
CA ILE A 212 -5.14 0.93 -5.91
C ILE A 212 -5.19 1.48 -4.47
N GLU A 213 -6.30 2.08 -4.07
CA GLU A 213 -6.53 2.54 -2.68
C GLU A 213 -6.58 1.34 -1.71
N GLY A 214 -7.18 0.25 -2.14
CA GLY A 214 -7.16 -0.99 -1.38
C GLY A 214 -5.75 -1.61 -1.30
N ALA A 215 -4.94 -1.49 -2.35
CA ALA A 215 -3.53 -1.86 -2.31
C ALA A 215 -2.76 -0.97 -1.33
N ALA A 216 -2.99 0.35 -1.35
CA ALA A 216 -2.39 1.29 -0.41
C ALA A 216 -2.70 0.95 1.06
N LYS A 217 -3.96 0.66 1.39
CA LYS A 217 -4.36 0.25 2.75
C LYS A 217 -3.65 -1.04 3.19
N ARG A 218 -3.57 -2.03 2.30
CA ARG A 218 -2.85 -3.28 2.61
C ARG A 218 -1.36 -3.05 2.77
N THR A 219 -0.76 -2.17 1.98
CA THR A 219 0.64 -1.76 2.11
C THR A 219 0.87 -1.13 3.48
N ALA A 220 0.10 -0.11 3.86
CA ALA A 220 0.20 0.53 5.16
C ALA A 220 0.06 -0.48 6.31
N LYS A 221 -0.96 -1.33 6.26
CA LYS A 221 -1.20 -2.37 7.26
C LYS A 221 -0.02 -3.35 7.35
N LYS A 222 0.55 -3.76 6.22
CA LYS A 222 1.68 -4.70 6.20
C LYS A 222 2.95 -4.08 6.75
N ILE A 223 3.20 -2.80 6.46
CA ILE A 223 4.29 -2.03 7.07
C ILE A 223 4.07 -1.95 8.58
N ALA A 224 2.87 -1.59 9.03
CA ALA A 224 2.53 -1.51 10.43
C ALA A 224 2.75 -2.85 11.16
N ASP A 225 2.37 -3.98 10.56
CA ASP A 225 2.60 -5.31 11.13
C ASP A 225 4.09 -5.61 11.32
N GLN A 226 4.95 -5.21 10.36
CA GLN A 226 6.41 -5.36 10.51
C GLN A 226 6.98 -4.43 11.57
N LEU A 227 6.53 -3.19 11.61
CA LEU A 227 6.92 -2.23 12.65
C LEU A 227 6.50 -2.71 14.05
N GLN A 228 5.32 -3.32 14.18
CA GLN A 228 4.86 -3.90 15.44
C GLN A 228 5.85 -4.95 15.97
N VAL A 229 6.34 -5.83 15.09
CA VAL A 229 7.36 -6.82 15.46
C VAL A 229 8.64 -6.12 15.92
N ALA A 230 9.11 -5.12 15.19
CA ALA A 230 10.30 -4.35 15.56
C ALA A 230 10.11 -3.60 16.89
N PHE A 231 8.96 -2.96 17.11
CA PHE A 231 8.66 -2.22 18.33
C PHE A 231 8.58 -3.14 19.57
N LYS A 232 8.01 -4.34 19.42
CA LYS A 232 8.04 -5.38 20.46
C LYS A 232 9.48 -5.82 20.79
N LYS A 233 10.31 -6.04 19.76
CA LYS A 233 11.72 -6.39 19.96
C LYS A 233 12.48 -5.30 20.71
N GLN A 234 12.13 -4.03 20.47
CA GLN A 234 12.70 -2.89 21.19
C GLN A 234 12.10 -2.69 22.60
N GLY A 235 10.97 -3.32 22.93
CA GLY A 235 10.29 -3.16 24.20
C GLY A 235 9.51 -1.85 24.31
N TRP A 236 9.06 -1.28 23.18
CA TRP A 236 8.27 -0.04 23.15
C TRP A 236 6.77 -0.29 23.36
N ILE A 237 6.32 -1.49 23.01
CA ILE A 237 4.93 -1.98 23.16
C ILE A 237 4.92 -3.42 23.65
#